data_2f6b53c3ed5fc43f17adb0c48853da0b
#
_entry.id   2f6b53c3ed5fc43f17adb0c48853da0b
#
_cell.length_a   1.000
_cell.length_b   1.000
_cell.length_c   1.000
_cell.angle_alpha   90.00
_cell.angle_beta   90.00
_cell.angle_gamma   90.00
#
_symmetry.space_group_name_H-M   'P 1'
#
loop_
_entity.id
_entity.type
_entity.pdbx_description
1 polymer ?
#
loop_
_entity_poly.entity_id
_entity_poly.type
_entity_poly.pdbx_seq_one_letter_code
_entity_poly.pdbx_strand_id
1 'polypeptide(L)'
;MDEAHSASSRPASSPDGQVPLGEGARVCARGWGWRHAGRKNAVLSGVDLDIAPGERVLVLGPSGSGKSTLMGGLAGLLGGAEEGDATGTLTVDGVAPAEARGRVGLLMQDPEAQVVLARVGDDVAFGMENLGVAREEIWPRVENSLEAVGLSVPLDHSTTELSGGQKQRLALASILAMGPGLLLLDEPTANLDPSGVAEVRAAVETVVERTGATVVVVEHRVDVWASLVDRVIVVADGAIAADGPLDEVLAQQGDALRERGIWLPGDDVAAEVGPAPKVPPASSESPEGGARGTTPITRVTDLTIGYDASAPVRSGIDLTIERGVSTCIVGANGAGKSTFALTLAGLLPPLAGTVEVETADGTDGDPHEWSSKQLLGRMSMVFQEPEYQFLAATVAEELAIGPRAAGMTDEEIAPLIDEHLEALGLTKLARANPMTLSGGEKRRLSVATALISAPELLILDEPTFGQDRGTWLGLVRLLRAALERGVTLVSITHDPAFV
;
A
#
# COMPACT_ATOMS: atom_id res chain seq x y z
N MET A 1 -37.67 -17.91 45.27
CA MET A 1 -36.26 -17.60 45.00
C MET A 1 -36.22 -17.08 43.58
N ASP A 2 -36.34 -15.77 43.47
CA ASP A 2 -36.39 -15.05 42.17
C ASP A 2 -34.99 -14.85 41.67
N GLU A 3 -34.66 -15.41 40.52
CA GLU A 3 -33.50 -15.02 39.73
C GLU A 3 -33.87 -13.87 38.80
N ALA A 4 -33.43 -12.67 39.17
CA ALA A 4 -33.56 -11.50 38.37
C ALA A 4 -32.59 -11.57 37.19
N HIS A 5 -33.13 -11.81 35.97
CA HIS A 5 -32.43 -11.57 34.73
C HIS A 5 -32.19 -10.06 34.57
N SER A 6 -30.94 -9.64 34.65
CA SER A 6 -30.54 -8.28 34.33
C SER A 6 -30.67 -8.09 32.82
N ALA A 7 -31.68 -7.33 32.41
CA ALA A 7 -31.86 -6.91 31.04
C ALA A 7 -30.75 -5.93 30.67
N SER A 8 -29.87 -6.34 29.74
CA SER A 8 -28.96 -5.48 29.02
C SER A 8 -29.76 -4.38 28.33
N SER A 9 -29.54 -3.12 28.69
CA SER A 9 -30.19 -1.97 28.09
C SER A 9 -29.74 -1.83 26.64
N ARG A 10 -30.63 -2.16 25.69
CA ARG A 10 -30.49 -1.86 24.27
C ARG A 10 -30.43 -0.33 24.10
N PRO A 11 -29.55 0.22 23.26
CA PRO A 11 -29.64 1.63 22.87
C PRO A 11 -30.96 1.86 22.12
N ALA A 12 -31.64 2.93 22.48
CA ALA A 12 -32.95 3.31 21.90
C ALA A 12 -32.77 3.75 20.44
N SER A 13 -33.57 3.21 19.53
CA SER A 13 -33.67 3.65 18.14
C SER A 13 -34.15 5.08 18.05
N SER A 14 -33.49 5.95 17.29
CA SER A 14 -33.95 7.29 16.97
C SER A 14 -35.11 7.23 15.94
N PRO A 15 -36.13 8.12 16.03
CA PRO A 15 -37.32 8.05 15.19
C PRO A 15 -37.14 8.48 13.74
N ASP A 16 -35.95 8.95 13.33
CA ASP A 16 -35.74 9.58 12.02
C ASP A 16 -34.87 8.75 11.05
N GLY A 17 -34.67 7.44 11.27
CA GLY A 17 -33.86 6.60 10.35
C GLY A 17 -32.38 6.98 10.28
N GLN A 18 -31.92 7.90 11.14
CA GLN A 18 -30.51 8.25 11.24
C GLN A 18 -29.73 7.09 11.85
N VAL A 19 -28.56 6.80 11.31
CA VAL A 19 -27.58 5.87 11.90
C VAL A 19 -27.45 6.26 13.38
N PRO A 20 -27.60 5.31 14.34
CA PRO A 20 -27.40 5.66 15.74
C PRO A 20 -25.98 6.19 15.87
N LEU A 21 -25.87 7.47 16.24
CA LEU A 21 -24.57 8.09 16.52
C LEU A 21 -24.01 7.39 17.76
N GLY A 22 -23.05 6.48 17.56
CA GLY A 22 -22.32 5.91 18.68
C GLY A 22 -21.56 7.04 19.34
N GLU A 23 -21.81 7.28 20.63
CA GLU A 23 -20.92 8.15 21.40
C GLU A 23 -19.47 7.63 21.25
N GLY A 24 -18.50 8.54 21.08
CA GLY A 24 -17.08 8.18 20.94
C GLY A 24 -16.66 7.23 22.07
N ALA A 25 -15.88 6.20 21.72
CA ALA A 25 -15.40 5.22 22.69
C ALA A 25 -14.09 5.67 23.32
N ARG A 26 -13.89 5.35 24.60
CA ARG A 26 -12.61 5.56 25.29
C ARG A 26 -11.69 4.36 25.08
N VAL A 27 -10.43 4.61 24.75
CA VAL A 27 -9.38 3.59 24.67
C VAL A 27 -8.43 3.76 25.85
N CYS A 28 -8.13 2.65 26.56
CA CYS A 28 -7.15 2.69 27.65
C CYS A 28 -6.23 1.47 27.58
N ALA A 29 -4.92 1.72 27.54
CA ALA A 29 -3.88 0.70 27.69
C ALA A 29 -3.04 1.00 28.94
N ARG A 30 -2.64 -0.03 29.69
CA ARG A 30 -1.74 0.08 30.83
C ARG A 30 -0.71 -1.03 30.78
N GLY A 31 0.53 -0.67 30.50
CA GLY A 31 1.63 -1.61 30.34
C GLY A 31 1.35 -2.69 29.29
N TRP A 32 0.49 -2.41 28.32
CA TRP A 32 0.08 -3.40 27.33
C TRP A 32 1.23 -3.80 26.41
N GLY A 33 1.27 -5.08 26.06
CA GLY A 33 2.22 -5.61 25.10
C GLY A 33 1.69 -6.87 24.43
N TRP A 34 2.26 -7.19 23.27
CA TRP A 34 1.88 -8.36 22.50
C TRP A 34 3.11 -9.07 21.93
N ARG A 35 3.14 -10.39 22.07
CA ARG A 35 4.13 -11.28 21.47
C ARG A 35 3.42 -12.33 20.63
N HIS A 36 3.64 -12.34 19.30
CA HIS A 36 3.08 -13.38 18.45
C HIS A 36 3.66 -14.76 18.77
N ALA A 37 2.84 -15.79 18.62
CA ALA A 37 3.26 -17.18 18.80
C ALA A 37 4.47 -17.51 17.92
N GLY A 38 5.40 -18.27 18.47
CA GLY A 38 6.65 -18.62 17.78
C GLY A 38 7.72 -17.53 17.72
N ARG A 39 7.40 -16.28 18.08
CA ARG A 39 8.40 -15.19 18.18
C ARG A 39 9.03 -15.15 19.59
N LYS A 40 10.34 -14.87 19.65
CA LYS A 40 11.05 -14.74 20.94
C LYS A 40 10.76 -13.42 21.64
N ASN A 41 10.66 -12.36 20.88
CA ASN A 41 10.49 -11.00 21.38
C ASN A 41 9.05 -10.52 21.17
N ALA A 42 8.57 -9.70 22.10
CA ALA A 42 7.32 -8.96 21.94
C ALA A 42 7.45 -7.97 20.77
N VAL A 43 6.36 -7.77 20.03
CA VAL A 43 6.25 -6.74 18.99
C VAL A 43 5.97 -5.39 19.63
N LEU A 44 5.15 -5.38 20.68
CA LEU A 44 4.86 -4.21 21.52
C LEU A 44 5.06 -4.57 22.99
N SER A 45 5.57 -3.65 23.77
CA SER A 45 5.77 -3.83 25.22
C SER A 45 5.62 -2.51 25.98
N GLY A 46 4.95 -2.57 27.12
CA GLY A 46 4.84 -1.42 28.02
C GLY A 46 4.07 -0.23 27.43
N VAL A 47 3.08 -0.51 26.57
CA VAL A 47 2.24 0.55 25.97
C VAL A 47 1.31 1.10 27.03
N ASP A 48 1.47 2.39 27.34
CA ASP A 48 0.53 3.17 28.14
C ASP A 48 -0.15 4.20 27.22
N LEU A 49 -1.50 4.15 27.15
CA LEU A 49 -2.29 4.96 26.23
C LEU A 49 -3.65 5.28 26.85
N ASP A 50 -4.12 6.51 26.67
CA ASP A 50 -5.47 6.93 27.05
C ASP A 50 -5.99 7.87 25.94
N ILE A 51 -6.96 7.39 25.15
CA ILE A 51 -7.62 8.16 24.11
C ILE A 51 -9.04 8.49 24.59
N ALA A 52 -9.35 9.78 24.64
CA ALA A 52 -10.65 10.25 25.09
C ALA A 52 -11.74 10.00 24.02
N PRO A 53 -13.02 9.88 24.43
CA PRO A 53 -14.14 9.81 23.49
C PRO A 53 -14.15 10.99 22.50
N GLY A 54 -14.27 10.68 21.21
CA GLY A 54 -14.30 11.66 20.13
C GLY A 54 -12.93 12.23 19.73
N GLU A 55 -11.83 11.79 20.36
CA GLU A 55 -10.48 12.21 20.01
C GLU A 55 -10.05 11.62 18.67
N ARG A 56 -9.31 12.38 17.86
CA ARG A 56 -8.84 11.98 16.52
C ARG A 56 -7.32 11.86 16.55
N VAL A 57 -6.83 10.64 16.48
CA VAL A 57 -5.45 10.27 16.70
C VAL A 57 -4.81 9.72 15.42
N LEU A 58 -3.64 10.24 15.07
CA LEU A 58 -2.78 9.68 14.02
C LEU A 58 -1.69 8.83 14.66
N VAL A 59 -1.55 7.58 14.23
CA VAL A 59 -0.48 6.68 14.65
C VAL A 59 0.58 6.62 13.56
N LEU A 60 1.78 7.08 13.90
CA LEU A 60 2.95 7.08 13.02
C LEU A 60 3.98 6.06 13.48
N GLY A 61 4.87 5.68 12.59
CA GLY A 61 6.01 4.82 12.91
C GLY A 61 6.57 4.12 11.67
N PRO A 62 7.82 3.65 11.71
CA PRO A 62 8.42 2.91 10.62
C PRO A 62 7.68 1.59 10.37
N SER A 63 7.89 1.00 9.19
CA SER A 63 7.37 -0.33 8.88
C SER A 63 7.88 -1.36 9.88
N GLY A 64 7.01 -2.25 10.34
CA GLY A 64 7.36 -3.26 11.35
C GLY A 64 7.45 -2.76 12.79
N SER A 65 7.12 -1.49 13.10
CA SER A 65 7.18 -0.95 14.47
C SER A 65 6.09 -1.47 15.42
N GLY A 66 5.06 -2.15 14.89
CA GLY A 66 3.96 -2.70 15.69
C GLY A 66 2.63 -1.96 15.55
N LYS A 67 2.49 -1.00 14.60
CA LYS A 67 1.24 -0.26 14.37
C LYS A 67 0.05 -1.16 14.10
N SER A 68 0.15 -2.07 13.13
CA SER A 68 -0.94 -3.02 12.80
C SER A 68 -1.20 -4.01 13.93
N THR A 69 -0.20 -4.33 14.77
CA THR A 69 -0.40 -5.11 16.00
C THR A 69 -1.22 -4.32 17.03
N LEU A 70 -0.96 -3.03 17.18
CA LEU A 70 -1.78 -2.15 18.03
C LEU A 70 -3.22 -2.08 17.52
N MET A 71 -3.41 -1.88 16.20
CA MET A 71 -4.73 -1.86 15.57
C MET A 71 -5.47 -3.18 15.75
N GLY A 72 -4.80 -4.32 15.53
CA GLY A 72 -5.39 -5.65 15.76
C GLY A 72 -5.75 -5.89 17.22
N GLY A 73 -4.95 -5.38 18.16
CA GLY A 73 -5.27 -5.41 19.59
C GLY A 73 -6.52 -4.61 19.92
N LEU A 74 -6.62 -3.37 19.43
CA LEU A 74 -7.77 -2.49 19.60
C LEU A 74 -9.04 -3.03 18.94
N ALA A 75 -8.88 -3.70 17.80
CA ALA A 75 -9.99 -4.35 17.11
C ALA A 75 -10.46 -5.66 17.75
N GLY A 76 -9.76 -6.14 18.79
CA GLY A 76 -10.08 -7.41 19.42
C GLY A 76 -9.77 -8.64 18.57
N LEU A 77 -8.89 -8.51 17.59
CA LEU A 77 -8.46 -9.58 16.69
C LEU A 77 -7.31 -10.42 17.27
N LEU A 78 -6.66 -9.90 18.33
CA LEU A 78 -5.57 -10.60 19.02
C LEU A 78 -6.08 -11.20 20.34
N GLY A 79 -5.73 -12.44 20.66
CA GLY A 79 -6.07 -13.03 21.96
C GLY A 79 -6.38 -14.51 21.95
N GLY A 80 -6.33 -15.18 20.79
CA GLY A 80 -6.36 -16.64 20.71
C GLY A 80 -5.11 -17.24 21.36
N ALA A 81 -5.25 -18.33 22.13
CA ALA A 81 -4.12 -18.98 22.80
C ALA A 81 -3.02 -19.47 21.84
N GLU A 82 -3.37 -19.64 20.56
CA GLU A 82 -2.44 -20.06 19.50
C GLU A 82 -1.82 -18.87 18.74
N GLU A 83 -2.32 -17.63 18.96
CA GLU A 83 -1.88 -16.43 18.22
C GLU A 83 -0.74 -15.69 18.92
N GLY A 84 -0.69 -15.75 20.26
CA GLY A 84 0.34 -15.08 21.04
C GLY A 84 -0.03 -14.83 22.49
N ASP A 85 0.80 -14.02 23.17
CA ASP A 85 0.62 -13.66 24.56
C ASP A 85 0.50 -12.13 24.72
N ALA A 86 -0.51 -11.70 25.47
CA ALA A 86 -0.67 -10.33 25.91
C ALA A 86 -0.07 -10.10 27.31
N THR A 87 0.47 -8.90 27.53
CA THR A 87 0.84 -8.39 28.87
C THR A 87 0.09 -7.11 29.17
N GLY A 88 -0.06 -6.75 30.43
CA GLY A 88 -0.81 -5.56 30.82
C GLY A 88 -2.30 -5.64 30.49
N THR A 89 -2.93 -4.47 30.27
CA THR A 89 -4.36 -4.38 29.95
C THR A 89 -4.60 -3.44 28.78
N LEU A 90 -5.58 -3.81 27.93
CA LEU A 90 -6.10 -3.00 26.82
C LEU A 90 -7.62 -3.06 26.89
N THR A 91 -8.28 -1.90 26.89
CA THR A 91 -9.73 -1.80 27.01
C THR A 91 -10.31 -0.76 26.05
N VAL A 92 -11.53 -1.03 25.57
CA VAL A 92 -12.40 -0.08 24.87
C VAL A 92 -13.67 0.06 25.72
N ASP A 93 -13.99 1.29 26.14
CA ASP A 93 -15.08 1.58 27.09
C ASP A 93 -14.99 0.73 28.39
N GLY A 94 -13.77 0.41 28.84
CA GLY A 94 -13.52 -0.33 30.07
C GLY A 94 -13.67 -1.85 29.95
N VAL A 95 -13.99 -2.40 28.79
CA VAL A 95 -14.05 -3.85 28.54
C VAL A 95 -12.93 -4.30 27.59
N ALA A 96 -12.60 -5.59 27.59
CA ALA A 96 -11.61 -6.11 26.64
C ALA A 96 -12.10 -5.92 25.20
N PRO A 97 -11.22 -5.56 24.22
CA PRO A 97 -11.65 -5.26 22.86
C PRO A 97 -12.43 -6.40 22.19
N ALA A 98 -12.08 -7.65 22.47
CA ALA A 98 -12.80 -8.83 21.97
C ALA A 98 -14.26 -8.93 22.49
N GLU A 99 -14.57 -8.29 23.61
CA GLU A 99 -15.91 -8.23 24.21
C GLU A 99 -16.69 -7.00 23.71
N ALA A 100 -16.02 -6.01 23.14
CA ALA A 100 -16.58 -4.75 22.63
C ALA A 100 -17.16 -4.89 21.20
N ARG A 101 -17.79 -6.01 20.87
CA ARG A 101 -18.32 -6.29 19.53
C ARG A 101 -19.30 -5.21 19.08
N GLY A 102 -19.13 -4.70 17.85
CA GLY A 102 -19.92 -3.63 17.28
C GLY A 102 -19.55 -2.23 17.78
N ARG A 103 -18.74 -2.09 18.85
CA ARG A 103 -18.21 -0.80 19.32
C ARG A 103 -16.97 -0.36 18.57
N VAL A 104 -16.26 -1.29 17.94
CA VAL A 104 -15.03 -1.05 17.16
C VAL A 104 -15.28 -1.41 15.72
N GLY A 105 -15.01 -0.49 14.81
CA GLY A 105 -14.96 -0.70 13.38
C GLY A 105 -13.52 -0.61 12.89
N LEU A 106 -13.06 -1.59 12.12
CA LEU A 106 -11.72 -1.61 11.54
C LEU A 106 -11.79 -1.56 10.02
N LEU A 107 -11.16 -0.54 9.44
CA LEU A 107 -10.89 -0.46 8.01
C LEU A 107 -9.45 -0.95 7.79
N MET A 108 -9.30 -2.03 7.03
CA MET A 108 -8.00 -2.64 6.73
C MET A 108 -7.34 -1.99 5.52
N GLN A 109 -6.03 -2.15 5.41
CA GLN A 109 -5.21 -1.66 4.31
C GLN A 109 -5.65 -2.21 2.95
N ASP A 110 -6.00 -3.51 2.90
CA ASP A 110 -6.51 -4.15 1.68
C ASP A 110 -8.05 -4.16 1.70
N PRO A 111 -8.71 -3.33 0.87
CA PRO A 111 -10.16 -3.30 0.80
C PRO A 111 -10.76 -4.58 0.19
N GLU A 112 -10.00 -5.32 -0.62
CA GLU A 112 -10.48 -6.57 -1.21
C GLU A 112 -10.67 -7.66 -0.15
N ALA A 113 -9.81 -7.67 0.87
CA ALA A 113 -9.93 -8.60 2.00
C ALA A 113 -11.16 -8.32 2.89
N GLN A 114 -11.77 -7.13 2.78
CA GLN A 114 -12.96 -6.75 3.56
C GLN A 114 -14.28 -6.98 2.82
N VAL A 115 -14.27 -7.06 1.50
CA VAL A 115 -15.48 -7.33 0.71
C VAL A 115 -15.85 -8.81 0.85
N VAL A 116 -16.99 -9.08 1.44
CA VAL A 116 -17.48 -10.44 1.76
C VAL A 116 -18.54 -10.92 0.78
N LEU A 117 -19.44 -10.03 0.35
CA LEU A 117 -20.60 -10.37 -0.46
C LEU A 117 -20.52 -9.78 -1.88
N ALA A 118 -21.22 -10.41 -2.81
CA ALA A 118 -21.13 -10.08 -4.22
C ALA A 118 -21.89 -8.79 -4.62
N ARG A 119 -22.75 -8.26 -3.74
CA ARG A 119 -23.55 -7.06 -4.00
C ARG A 119 -23.29 -6.00 -2.96
N VAL A 120 -23.22 -4.75 -3.39
CA VAL A 120 -22.96 -3.59 -2.54
C VAL A 120 -23.90 -3.49 -1.34
N GLY A 121 -25.22 -3.56 -1.56
CA GLY A 121 -26.20 -3.45 -0.48
C GLY A 121 -26.10 -4.60 0.54
N ASP A 122 -25.92 -5.82 0.05
CA ASP A 122 -25.77 -7.01 0.90
C ASP A 122 -24.50 -6.94 1.73
N ASP A 123 -23.38 -6.47 1.14
CA ASP A 123 -22.10 -6.33 1.82
C ASP A 123 -22.17 -5.33 2.98
N VAL A 124 -22.80 -4.16 2.77
CA VAL A 124 -23.02 -3.18 3.84
C VAL A 124 -23.96 -3.72 4.92
N ALA A 125 -24.98 -4.51 4.55
CA ALA A 125 -25.94 -5.09 5.50
C ALA A 125 -25.33 -6.18 6.39
N PHE A 126 -24.33 -6.89 5.89
CA PHE A 126 -23.74 -8.11 6.50
C PHE A 126 -23.32 -7.91 7.96
N GLY A 127 -22.61 -6.81 8.27
CA GLY A 127 -22.15 -6.52 9.63
C GLY A 127 -23.33 -6.30 10.59
N MET A 128 -24.37 -5.61 10.16
CA MET A 128 -25.57 -5.34 10.95
C MET A 128 -26.39 -6.62 11.19
N GLU A 129 -26.48 -7.51 10.21
CA GLU A 129 -27.14 -8.81 10.36
C GLU A 129 -26.45 -9.65 11.43
N ASN A 130 -25.11 -9.68 11.41
CA ASN A 130 -24.30 -10.39 12.42
C ASN A 130 -24.44 -9.80 13.83
N LEU A 131 -24.73 -8.50 13.94
CA LEU A 131 -25.03 -7.83 15.22
C LEU A 131 -26.49 -7.97 15.65
N GLY A 132 -27.34 -8.62 14.84
CA GLY A 132 -28.76 -8.82 15.14
C GLY A 132 -29.59 -7.54 15.09
N VAL A 133 -29.21 -6.58 14.25
CA VAL A 133 -30.01 -5.35 14.00
C VAL A 133 -31.33 -5.73 13.37
N ALA A 134 -32.43 -5.06 13.78
CA ALA A 134 -33.76 -5.31 13.25
C ALA A 134 -33.79 -5.03 11.74
N ARG A 135 -34.48 -5.91 10.98
CA ARG A 135 -34.49 -5.85 9.50
C ARG A 135 -35.01 -4.49 8.98
N GLU A 136 -35.95 -3.91 9.68
CA GLU A 136 -36.53 -2.61 9.34
C GLU A 136 -35.54 -1.45 9.43
N GLU A 137 -34.49 -1.61 10.23
CA GLU A 137 -33.42 -0.61 10.40
C GLU A 137 -32.24 -0.79 9.42
N ILE A 138 -32.04 -2.01 8.91
CA ILE A 138 -30.84 -2.32 8.09
C ILE A 138 -30.82 -1.48 6.81
N TRP A 139 -31.86 -1.55 5.99
CA TRP A 139 -31.84 -0.90 4.68
C TRP A 139 -31.73 0.63 4.74
N PRO A 140 -32.46 1.34 5.63
CA PRO A 140 -32.24 2.77 5.81
C PRO A 140 -30.80 3.11 6.24
N ARG A 141 -30.16 2.26 7.06
CA ARG A 141 -28.76 2.46 7.44
C ARG A 141 -27.79 2.19 6.29
N VAL A 142 -28.08 1.18 5.44
CA VAL A 142 -27.29 0.91 4.21
C VAL A 142 -27.28 2.14 3.31
N GLU A 143 -28.47 2.68 2.97
CA GLU A 143 -28.60 3.83 2.09
C GLU A 143 -27.88 5.07 2.67
N ASN A 144 -28.13 5.38 3.95
CA ASN A 144 -27.50 6.51 4.64
C ASN A 144 -25.98 6.38 4.73
N SER A 145 -25.47 5.17 4.90
CA SER A 145 -24.02 4.93 5.00
C SER A 145 -23.32 5.06 3.64
N LEU A 146 -23.94 4.54 2.58
CA LEU A 146 -23.46 4.72 1.20
C LEU A 146 -23.47 6.19 0.79
N GLU A 147 -24.51 6.93 1.14
CA GLU A 147 -24.58 8.38 0.91
C GLU A 147 -23.48 9.13 1.69
N ALA A 148 -23.25 8.79 2.96
CA ALA A 148 -22.28 9.44 3.81
C ALA A 148 -20.84 9.30 3.28
N VAL A 149 -20.53 8.16 2.65
CA VAL A 149 -19.20 7.92 2.04
C VAL A 149 -19.15 8.34 0.56
N GLY A 150 -20.22 8.91 0.01
CA GLY A 150 -20.28 9.36 -1.39
C GLY A 150 -20.19 8.23 -2.41
N LEU A 151 -20.67 7.01 -2.06
CA LEU A 151 -20.68 5.88 -2.98
C LEU A 151 -22.06 5.75 -3.64
N SER A 152 -22.22 6.36 -4.82
CA SER A 152 -23.47 6.40 -5.58
C SER A 152 -23.50 5.28 -6.63
N VAL A 153 -23.79 4.06 -6.19
CA VAL A 153 -23.99 2.89 -7.07
C VAL A 153 -25.28 2.16 -6.67
N PRO A 154 -25.93 1.40 -7.57
CA PRO A 154 -27.10 0.58 -7.21
C PRO A 154 -26.76 -0.43 -6.11
N LEU A 155 -27.72 -0.75 -5.25
CA LEU A 155 -27.53 -1.73 -4.16
C LEU A 155 -27.21 -3.15 -4.68
N ASP A 156 -27.69 -3.49 -5.87
CA ASP A 156 -27.44 -4.76 -6.55
C ASP A 156 -26.18 -4.76 -7.43
N HIS A 157 -25.43 -3.64 -7.47
CA HIS A 157 -24.17 -3.54 -8.19
C HIS A 157 -23.14 -4.55 -7.68
N SER A 158 -22.40 -5.16 -8.62
CA SER A 158 -21.37 -6.15 -8.28
C SER A 158 -20.18 -5.50 -7.56
N THR A 159 -19.81 -6.05 -6.41
CA THR A 159 -18.63 -5.57 -5.67
C THR A 159 -17.32 -5.81 -6.40
N THR A 160 -17.28 -6.78 -7.31
CA THR A 160 -16.09 -7.07 -8.14
C THR A 160 -15.84 -6.03 -9.23
N GLU A 161 -16.88 -5.25 -9.60
CA GLU A 161 -16.78 -4.19 -10.62
C GLU A 161 -16.37 -2.83 -10.02
N LEU A 162 -16.26 -2.73 -8.69
CA LEU A 162 -15.85 -1.51 -8.01
C LEU A 162 -14.34 -1.28 -8.16
N SER A 163 -13.96 -0.02 -8.35
CA SER A 163 -12.55 0.41 -8.26
C SER A 163 -12.02 0.29 -6.81
N GLY A 164 -10.70 0.30 -6.62
CA GLY A 164 -10.08 0.25 -5.29
C GLY A 164 -10.61 1.33 -4.34
N GLY A 165 -10.72 2.59 -4.79
CA GLY A 165 -11.30 3.68 -3.99
C GLY A 165 -12.79 3.50 -3.68
N GLN A 166 -13.55 2.90 -4.61
CA GLN A 166 -14.96 2.55 -4.36
C GLN A 166 -15.08 1.39 -3.35
N LYS A 167 -14.21 0.38 -3.43
CA LYS A 167 -14.15 -0.72 -2.44
C LYS A 167 -13.78 -0.20 -1.05
N GLN A 168 -12.84 0.75 -0.97
CA GLN A 168 -12.47 1.39 0.30
C GLN A 168 -13.66 2.14 0.91
N ARG A 169 -14.41 2.89 0.10
CA ARG A 169 -15.63 3.58 0.55
C ARG A 169 -16.75 2.59 0.89
N LEU A 170 -16.86 1.47 0.18
CA LEU A 170 -17.81 0.40 0.53
C LEU A 170 -17.48 -0.18 1.91
N ALA A 171 -16.22 -0.52 2.18
CA ALA A 171 -15.77 -1.01 3.47
C ALA A 171 -16.04 0.00 4.59
N LEU A 172 -15.79 1.30 4.34
CA LEU A 172 -16.12 2.37 5.28
C LEU A 172 -17.63 2.48 5.52
N ALA A 173 -18.46 2.34 4.48
CA ALA A 173 -19.93 2.32 4.62
C ALA A 173 -20.41 1.14 5.46
N SER A 174 -19.84 -0.05 5.25
CA SER A 174 -20.15 -1.27 6.02
C SER A 174 -19.84 -1.09 7.50
N ILE A 175 -18.70 -0.44 7.82
CA ILE A 175 -18.34 -0.11 9.19
C ILE A 175 -19.29 0.94 9.77
N LEU A 176 -19.57 2.01 9.04
CA LEU A 176 -20.43 3.10 9.48
C LEU A 176 -21.86 2.60 9.79
N ALA A 177 -22.39 1.71 8.97
CA ALA A 177 -23.73 1.14 9.15
C ALA A 177 -23.90 0.42 10.49
N MET A 178 -22.82 -0.16 11.02
CA MET A 178 -22.82 -0.78 12.36
C MET A 178 -22.85 0.25 13.50
N GLY A 179 -22.46 1.50 13.28
CA GLY A 179 -22.47 2.59 14.28
C GLY A 179 -21.39 2.41 15.35
N PRO A 180 -20.10 2.20 15.01
CA PRO A 180 -19.07 2.01 16.01
C PRO A 180 -18.77 3.31 16.79
N GLY A 181 -18.35 3.17 18.05
CA GLY A 181 -17.83 4.28 18.85
C GLY A 181 -16.31 4.52 18.66
N LEU A 182 -15.59 3.52 18.17
CA LEU A 182 -14.17 3.59 17.81
C LEU A 182 -14.00 3.18 16.35
N LEU A 183 -13.46 4.08 15.54
CA LEU A 183 -13.12 3.86 14.15
C LEU A 183 -11.60 3.70 14.03
N LEU A 184 -11.16 2.54 13.63
CA LEU A 184 -9.77 2.19 13.36
C LEU A 184 -9.54 2.17 11.85
N LEU A 185 -8.60 2.96 11.35
CA LEU A 185 -8.28 3.07 9.93
C LEU A 185 -6.81 2.69 9.73
N ASP A 186 -6.55 1.52 9.15
CA ASP A 186 -5.18 1.04 8.88
C ASP A 186 -4.82 1.32 7.42
N GLU A 187 -4.03 2.37 7.20
CA GLU A 187 -3.61 2.88 5.89
C GLU A 187 -4.78 3.05 4.89
N PRO A 188 -5.82 3.82 5.26
CA PRO A 188 -7.07 3.87 4.49
C PRO A 188 -6.92 4.50 3.11
N THR A 189 -5.81 5.18 2.83
CA THR A 189 -5.53 5.81 1.54
C THR A 189 -4.47 5.07 0.73
N ALA A 190 -4.02 3.92 1.22
CA ALA A 190 -3.14 3.04 0.47
C ALA A 190 -3.80 2.59 -0.85
N ASN A 191 -3.00 2.34 -1.89
CA ASN A 191 -3.45 1.89 -3.21
C ASN A 191 -4.36 2.84 -3.99
N LEU A 192 -4.51 4.11 -3.56
CA LEU A 192 -5.38 5.07 -4.21
C LEU A 192 -4.61 6.12 -5.01
N ASP A 193 -5.17 6.52 -6.15
CA ASP A 193 -4.71 7.71 -6.85
C ASP A 193 -5.05 8.99 -6.05
N PRO A 194 -4.48 10.15 -6.37
CA PRO A 194 -4.73 11.38 -5.61
C PRO A 194 -6.20 11.78 -5.49
N SER A 195 -7.03 11.46 -6.48
CA SER A 195 -8.48 11.70 -6.41
C SER A 195 -9.16 10.76 -5.42
N GLY A 196 -8.80 9.48 -5.45
CA GLY A 196 -9.29 8.48 -4.50
C GLY A 196 -8.89 8.80 -3.05
N VAL A 197 -7.66 9.27 -2.83
CA VAL A 197 -7.21 9.76 -1.51
C VAL A 197 -8.11 10.89 -1.00
N ALA A 198 -8.39 11.90 -1.84
CA ALA A 198 -9.24 13.02 -1.47
C ALA A 198 -10.68 12.58 -1.15
N GLU A 199 -11.23 11.64 -1.96
CA GLU A 199 -12.59 11.10 -1.76
C GLU A 199 -12.71 10.30 -0.45
N VAL A 200 -11.77 9.41 -0.16
CA VAL A 200 -11.77 8.61 1.08
C VAL A 200 -11.57 9.51 2.29
N ARG A 201 -10.65 10.48 2.23
CA ARG A 201 -10.45 11.45 3.31
C ARG A 201 -11.74 12.24 3.60
N ALA A 202 -12.40 12.77 2.56
CA ALA A 202 -13.65 13.51 2.71
C ALA A 202 -14.77 12.64 3.30
N ALA A 203 -14.84 11.35 2.90
CA ALA A 203 -15.77 10.39 3.46
C ALA A 203 -15.52 10.17 4.96
N VAL A 204 -14.28 9.97 5.38
CA VAL A 204 -13.91 9.82 6.79
C VAL A 204 -14.26 11.09 7.59
N GLU A 205 -13.93 12.28 7.07
CA GLU A 205 -14.29 13.56 7.69
C GLU A 205 -15.81 13.67 7.93
N THR A 206 -16.60 13.38 6.90
CA THR A 206 -18.07 13.36 6.99
C THR A 206 -18.56 12.36 8.05
N VAL A 207 -17.98 11.16 8.10
CA VAL A 207 -18.34 10.13 9.08
C VAL A 207 -18.03 10.60 10.50
N VAL A 208 -16.85 11.13 10.74
CA VAL A 208 -16.41 11.61 12.05
C VAL A 208 -17.29 12.76 12.55
N GLU A 209 -17.59 13.73 11.67
CA GLU A 209 -18.48 14.86 12.02
C GLU A 209 -19.91 14.42 12.35
N ARG A 210 -20.44 13.43 11.62
CA ARG A 210 -21.78 12.91 11.85
C ARG A 210 -21.90 12.03 13.09
N THR A 211 -20.86 11.26 13.42
CA THR A 211 -20.95 10.24 14.47
C THR A 211 -20.35 10.68 15.79
N GLY A 212 -19.37 11.60 15.79
CA GLY A 212 -18.56 11.92 16.97
C GLY A 212 -17.72 10.73 17.44
N ALA A 213 -17.50 9.72 16.60
CA ALA A 213 -16.70 8.55 16.93
C ALA A 213 -15.25 8.93 17.23
N THR A 214 -14.62 8.20 18.13
CA THR A 214 -13.18 8.24 18.34
C THR A 214 -12.49 7.64 17.14
N VAL A 215 -11.45 8.28 16.62
CA VAL A 215 -10.74 7.83 15.41
C VAL A 215 -9.28 7.58 15.70
N VAL A 216 -8.78 6.44 15.25
CA VAL A 216 -7.35 6.11 15.24
C VAL A 216 -6.97 5.76 13.80
N VAL A 217 -6.13 6.59 13.18
CA VAL A 217 -5.63 6.39 11.82
C VAL A 217 -4.17 5.99 11.88
N VAL A 218 -3.82 4.90 11.24
CA VAL A 218 -2.42 4.55 10.92
C VAL A 218 -2.13 5.00 9.51
N GLU A 219 -1.10 5.80 9.32
CA GLU A 219 -0.68 6.28 8.01
C GLU A 219 0.82 6.58 7.96
N HIS A 220 1.38 6.59 6.76
CA HIS A 220 2.76 6.99 6.53
C HIS A 220 2.88 8.47 6.14
N ARG A 221 1.83 9.06 5.58
CA ARG A 221 1.78 10.43 5.09
C ARG A 221 0.99 11.33 6.02
N VAL A 222 1.71 12.12 6.80
CA VAL A 222 1.11 13.06 7.76
C VAL A 222 0.26 14.14 7.07
N ASP A 223 0.71 14.62 5.90
CA ASP A 223 0.08 15.71 5.15
C ASP A 223 -1.39 15.42 4.78
N VAL A 224 -1.71 14.16 4.50
CA VAL A 224 -3.08 13.74 4.15
C VAL A 224 -4.05 13.94 5.32
N TRP A 225 -3.61 13.66 6.55
CA TRP A 225 -4.48 13.58 7.73
C TRP A 225 -4.32 14.73 8.72
N ALA A 226 -3.28 15.57 8.56
CA ALA A 226 -2.92 16.64 9.50
C ALA A 226 -4.09 17.58 9.85
N SER A 227 -5.00 17.86 8.92
CA SER A 227 -6.15 18.74 9.17
C SER A 227 -7.32 18.05 9.88
N LEU A 228 -7.33 16.72 9.94
CA LEU A 228 -8.40 15.94 10.58
C LEU A 228 -8.05 15.53 12.02
N VAL A 229 -6.76 15.38 12.34
CA VAL A 229 -6.31 14.80 13.60
C VAL A 229 -5.85 15.87 14.57
N ASP A 230 -6.07 15.62 15.88
CA ASP A 230 -5.69 16.54 16.94
C ASP A 230 -4.39 16.12 17.65
N ARG A 231 -4.09 14.82 17.63
CA ARG A 231 -3.00 14.18 18.37
C ARG A 231 -2.27 13.17 17.51
N VAL A 232 -0.98 13.05 17.73
CA VAL A 232 -0.14 12.02 17.11
C VAL A 232 0.49 11.13 18.17
N ILE A 233 0.51 9.83 17.87
CA ILE A 233 1.21 8.81 18.64
C ILE A 233 2.26 8.19 17.72
N VAL A 234 3.51 8.17 18.16
CA VAL A 234 4.61 7.56 17.40
C VAL A 234 4.97 6.23 18.03
N VAL A 235 4.81 5.15 17.25
CA VAL A 235 5.21 3.81 17.65
C VAL A 235 6.58 3.48 17.02
N ALA A 236 7.58 3.26 17.86
CA ALA A 236 8.91 2.87 17.41
C ALA A 236 9.55 1.91 18.42
N ASP A 237 10.38 1.00 17.91
CA ASP A 237 11.11 0.02 18.74
C ASP A 237 10.22 -0.79 19.69
N GLY A 238 8.96 -1.02 19.28
CA GLY A 238 7.97 -1.78 20.04
C GLY A 238 7.36 -1.04 21.22
N ALA A 239 7.47 0.30 21.30
CA ALA A 239 6.92 1.15 22.35
C ALA A 239 6.35 2.47 21.79
N ILE A 240 5.66 3.26 22.65
CA ILE A 240 5.28 4.63 22.31
C ILE A 240 6.52 5.52 22.49
N ALA A 241 7.03 6.07 21.39
CA ALA A 241 8.19 6.93 21.36
C ALA A 241 7.85 8.41 21.54
N ALA A 242 6.66 8.82 21.07
CA ALA A 242 6.12 10.17 21.28
C ALA A 242 4.59 10.12 21.33
N ASP A 243 4.00 11.07 22.04
CA ASP A 243 2.56 11.20 22.22
C ASP A 243 2.22 12.65 22.56
N GLY A 244 1.37 13.30 21.79
CA GLY A 244 0.96 14.68 22.03
C GLY A 244 0.29 15.35 20.84
N PRO A 245 -0.01 16.68 20.95
CA PRO A 245 -0.52 17.46 19.83
C PRO A 245 0.39 17.37 18.61
N LEU A 246 -0.20 17.25 17.41
CA LEU A 246 0.55 17.04 16.17
C LEU A 246 1.66 18.08 15.97
N ASP A 247 1.32 19.37 16.08
CA ASP A 247 2.28 20.47 15.84
C ASP A 247 3.45 20.45 16.83
N GLU A 248 3.20 20.11 18.11
CA GLU A 248 4.22 20.04 19.14
C GLU A 248 5.19 18.89 18.91
N VAL A 249 4.68 17.70 18.57
CA VAL A 249 5.51 16.51 18.29
C VAL A 249 6.34 16.74 17.03
N LEU A 250 5.76 17.33 15.98
CA LEU A 250 6.50 17.65 14.75
C LEU A 250 7.59 18.69 15.00
N ALA A 251 7.31 19.73 15.80
CA ALA A 251 8.29 20.77 16.13
C ALA A 251 9.46 20.24 16.99
N GLN A 252 9.18 19.33 17.93
CA GLN A 252 10.18 18.82 18.87
C GLN A 252 10.97 17.62 18.33
N GLN A 253 10.37 16.78 17.51
CA GLN A 253 10.91 15.48 17.11
C GLN A 253 10.99 15.29 15.60
N GLY A 254 10.70 16.30 14.79
CA GLY A 254 10.61 16.17 13.33
C GLY A 254 11.84 15.48 12.69
N ASP A 255 13.05 15.90 13.09
CA ASP A 255 14.28 15.30 12.56
C ASP A 255 14.43 13.82 12.96
N ALA A 256 14.15 13.48 14.22
CA ALA A 256 14.18 12.09 14.69
C ALA A 256 13.11 11.22 14.01
N LEU A 257 11.96 11.80 13.65
CA LEU A 257 10.90 11.12 12.90
C LEU A 257 11.33 10.86 11.46
N ARG A 258 11.98 11.83 10.80
CA ARG A 258 12.58 11.65 9.45
C ARG A 258 13.64 10.56 9.43
N GLU A 259 14.54 10.55 10.42
CA GLU A 259 15.55 9.52 10.57
C GLU A 259 14.95 8.12 10.74
N ARG A 260 13.76 8.03 11.33
CA ARG A 260 12.98 6.80 11.49
C ARG A 260 12.13 6.43 10.27
N GLY A 261 12.24 7.20 9.19
CA GLY A 261 11.55 6.90 7.93
C GLY A 261 10.11 7.39 7.86
N ILE A 262 9.69 8.34 8.68
CA ILE A 262 8.34 8.91 8.66
C ILE A 262 8.30 10.10 7.70
N TRP A 263 7.28 10.15 6.83
CA TRP A 263 7.00 11.28 5.97
C TRP A 263 6.40 12.44 6.75
N LEU A 264 7.01 13.62 6.66
CA LEU A 264 6.52 14.82 7.31
C LEU A 264 6.06 15.86 6.29
N PRO A 265 5.13 16.75 6.67
CA PRO A 265 4.73 17.86 5.81
C PRO A 265 5.93 18.73 5.43
N GLY A 266 6.06 19.02 4.14
CA GLY A 266 7.15 19.85 3.62
C GLY A 266 8.48 19.14 3.42
N ASP A 267 8.54 17.81 3.52
CA ASP A 267 9.74 17.06 3.17
C ASP A 267 10.09 17.24 1.68
N ASP A 268 11.30 17.76 1.43
CA ASP A 268 11.87 17.90 0.09
C ASP A 268 12.87 16.76 -0.17
N VAL A 269 12.33 15.62 -0.58
CA VAL A 269 13.16 14.43 -0.87
C VAL A 269 14.01 14.61 -2.13
N ALA A 270 13.62 15.51 -3.04
CA ALA A 270 14.42 15.81 -4.23
C ALA A 270 15.78 16.43 -3.84
N ALA A 271 15.80 17.27 -2.80
CA ALA A 271 17.05 17.82 -2.27
C ALA A 271 17.98 16.75 -1.66
N GLU A 272 17.41 15.68 -1.06
CA GLU A 272 18.17 14.60 -0.44
C GLU A 272 18.69 13.57 -1.45
N VAL A 273 17.92 13.31 -2.49
CA VAL A 273 18.33 12.43 -3.60
C VAL A 273 19.33 13.15 -4.51
N GLY A 274 19.29 14.48 -4.55
CA GLY A 274 20.12 15.33 -5.41
C GLY A 274 19.54 15.49 -6.83
N PRO A 275 20.17 16.26 -7.73
CA PRO A 275 19.66 16.52 -9.07
C PRO A 275 19.59 15.24 -9.92
N ALA A 276 18.62 15.14 -10.82
CA ALA A 276 18.52 14.01 -11.75
C ALA A 276 19.84 13.75 -12.47
N PRO A 277 20.23 12.49 -12.71
CA PRO A 277 21.41 12.18 -13.50
C PRO A 277 21.33 12.90 -14.84
N LYS A 278 22.42 13.61 -15.21
CA LYS A 278 22.49 14.17 -16.55
C LYS A 278 22.60 13.01 -17.51
N VAL A 279 21.66 12.89 -18.44
CA VAL A 279 21.79 11.96 -19.58
C VAL A 279 23.16 12.22 -20.21
N PRO A 280 24.06 11.23 -20.30
CA PRO A 280 25.33 11.42 -20.98
C PRO A 280 25.04 11.92 -22.40
N PRO A 281 25.71 12.98 -22.90
CA PRO A 281 25.58 13.31 -24.29
C PRO A 281 26.00 12.08 -25.10
N ALA A 282 25.13 11.62 -26.01
CA ALA A 282 25.48 10.56 -26.94
C ALA A 282 26.88 10.90 -27.51
N SER A 283 27.80 9.95 -27.41
CA SER A 283 29.19 10.11 -27.84
C SER A 283 29.21 10.72 -29.23
N SER A 284 29.79 11.92 -29.32
CA SER A 284 29.90 12.69 -30.54
C SER A 284 30.95 12.10 -31.46
N GLU A 285 30.67 11.00 -32.12
CA GLU A 285 31.39 10.54 -33.31
C GLU A 285 30.37 10.11 -34.38
N SER A 286 29.71 11.06 -34.97
CA SER A 286 29.13 10.93 -36.31
C SER A 286 29.25 12.29 -37.01
N PRO A 287 29.92 12.36 -38.18
CA PRO A 287 30.01 13.57 -38.97
C PRO A 287 28.68 13.79 -39.73
N GLU A 288 28.20 15.02 -39.66
CA GLU A 288 27.10 15.62 -40.44
C GLU A 288 25.78 15.80 -39.71
N GLY A 289 25.58 16.99 -39.20
CA GLY A 289 24.46 17.91 -39.16
C GLY A 289 23.04 17.35 -39.04
N GLY A 290 22.71 16.67 -37.91
CA GLY A 290 21.32 16.34 -37.55
C GLY A 290 21.10 16.54 -36.05
N ALA A 291 19.91 16.98 -35.65
CA ALA A 291 19.53 17.21 -34.26
C ALA A 291 20.00 16.08 -33.35
N ARG A 292 20.49 16.41 -32.15
CA ARG A 292 20.92 15.48 -31.09
C ARG A 292 19.80 14.51 -30.74
N GLY A 293 19.72 13.36 -31.43
CA GLY A 293 18.76 12.29 -31.14
C GLY A 293 19.40 11.32 -30.14
N THR A 294 18.80 11.16 -28.99
CA THR A 294 18.99 9.96 -28.17
C THR A 294 18.46 8.77 -28.99
N THR A 295 19.13 7.61 -28.90
CA THR A 295 18.69 6.42 -29.65
C THR A 295 17.50 5.80 -28.91
N PRO A 296 16.35 5.59 -29.56
CA PRO A 296 15.23 4.92 -28.90
C PRO A 296 15.60 3.50 -28.49
N ILE A 297 15.07 3.05 -27.35
CA ILE A 297 15.12 1.64 -26.93
C ILE A 297 13.80 0.95 -27.28
N THR A 298 12.69 1.70 -27.29
CA THR A 298 11.38 1.15 -27.62
C THR A 298 10.58 2.13 -28.45
N ARG A 299 9.91 1.61 -29.45
CA ARG A 299 8.92 2.32 -30.29
C ARG A 299 7.59 1.60 -30.22
N VAL A 300 6.55 2.33 -29.86
CA VAL A 300 5.16 1.86 -29.81
C VAL A 300 4.38 2.62 -30.89
N THR A 301 3.68 1.89 -31.76
CA THR A 301 2.95 2.50 -32.89
C THR A 301 1.52 1.97 -32.93
N ASP A 302 0.55 2.89 -32.92
CA ASP A 302 -0.91 2.65 -32.98
C ASP A 302 -1.35 1.46 -32.09
N LEU A 303 -0.76 1.35 -30.89
CA LEU A 303 -0.93 0.21 -30.01
C LEU A 303 -2.32 0.20 -29.38
N THR A 304 -2.99 -0.95 -29.46
CA THR A 304 -4.22 -1.27 -28.74
C THR A 304 -3.95 -2.38 -27.72
N ILE A 305 -4.30 -2.12 -26.45
CA ILE A 305 -4.06 -3.01 -25.32
C ILE A 305 -5.36 -3.45 -24.66
N GLY A 306 -5.35 -4.63 -24.07
CA GLY A 306 -6.48 -5.22 -23.35
C GLY A 306 -6.38 -6.72 -23.25
N TYR A 307 -7.32 -7.31 -22.54
CA TYR A 307 -7.43 -8.76 -22.35
C TYR A 307 -8.42 -9.41 -23.34
N ASP A 308 -9.30 -8.60 -23.93
CA ASP A 308 -10.32 -9.02 -24.87
C ASP A 308 -10.39 -8.02 -26.04
N ALA A 309 -10.26 -8.52 -27.27
CA ALA A 309 -10.33 -7.70 -28.47
C ALA A 309 -11.69 -7.01 -28.66
N SER A 310 -12.77 -7.56 -28.09
CA SER A 310 -14.11 -6.96 -28.14
C SER A 310 -14.28 -5.79 -27.15
N ALA A 311 -13.39 -5.69 -26.15
CA ALA A 311 -13.41 -4.67 -25.10
C ALA A 311 -11.98 -4.20 -24.79
N PRO A 312 -11.32 -3.48 -25.71
CA PRO A 312 -9.96 -3.01 -25.48
C PRO A 312 -9.93 -1.98 -24.34
N VAL A 313 -8.87 -2.03 -23.52
CA VAL A 313 -8.66 -1.07 -22.41
C VAL A 313 -8.25 0.29 -22.96
N ARG A 314 -7.38 0.32 -23.97
CA ARG A 314 -6.91 1.55 -24.62
C ARG A 314 -6.51 1.27 -26.07
N SER A 315 -6.69 2.25 -26.96
CA SER A 315 -6.28 2.19 -28.36
C SER A 315 -5.57 3.46 -28.80
N GLY A 316 -4.78 3.37 -29.88
CA GLY A 316 -4.09 4.50 -30.49
C GLY A 316 -2.97 5.05 -29.63
N ILE A 317 -2.17 4.18 -28.99
CA ILE A 317 -1.01 4.59 -28.19
C ILE A 317 0.21 4.67 -29.11
N ASP A 318 0.78 5.88 -29.24
CA ASP A 318 2.05 6.15 -29.89
C ASP A 318 3.04 6.69 -28.87
N LEU A 319 4.19 6.03 -28.70
CA LEU A 319 5.21 6.39 -27.73
C LEU A 319 6.60 5.97 -28.18
N THR A 320 7.59 6.81 -27.92
CA THR A 320 9.01 6.45 -28.05
C THR A 320 9.69 6.58 -26.69
N ILE A 321 10.42 5.55 -26.28
CA ILE A 321 11.19 5.52 -25.03
C ILE A 321 12.66 5.61 -25.40
N GLU A 322 13.33 6.62 -24.85
CA GLU A 322 14.73 6.91 -25.12
C GLU A 322 15.65 6.06 -24.20
N ARG A 323 16.74 5.57 -24.77
CA ARG A 323 17.72 4.74 -24.04
C ARG A 323 18.42 5.54 -22.93
N GLY A 324 18.56 4.94 -21.74
CA GLY A 324 19.23 5.55 -20.60
C GLY A 324 18.47 6.70 -19.96
N VAL A 325 17.17 6.81 -20.23
CA VAL A 325 16.28 7.83 -19.66
C VAL A 325 15.27 7.17 -18.72
N SER A 326 14.83 7.90 -17.70
CA SER A 326 13.69 7.52 -16.87
C SER A 326 12.42 8.16 -17.45
N THR A 327 11.44 7.32 -17.78
CA THR A 327 10.13 7.72 -18.30
C THR A 327 9.05 7.36 -17.29
N CYS A 328 8.29 8.36 -16.80
CA CYS A 328 7.16 8.12 -15.91
C CYS A 328 5.84 8.12 -16.68
N ILE A 329 5.01 7.11 -16.42
CA ILE A 329 3.64 6.98 -16.95
C ILE A 329 2.67 7.27 -15.80
N VAL A 330 1.93 8.36 -15.93
CA VAL A 330 0.98 8.82 -14.93
C VAL A 330 -0.45 8.78 -15.47
N GLY A 331 -1.45 8.72 -14.60
CA GLY A 331 -2.86 8.73 -15.01
C GLY A 331 -3.77 8.09 -13.96
N ALA A 332 -5.08 8.26 -14.08
CA ALA A 332 -6.07 7.72 -13.15
C ALA A 332 -6.02 6.19 -13.04
N ASN A 333 -6.53 5.65 -11.93
CA ASN A 333 -6.72 4.20 -11.79
C ASN A 333 -7.69 3.69 -12.87
N GLY A 334 -7.43 2.49 -13.40
CA GLY A 334 -8.21 1.92 -14.50
C GLY A 334 -7.90 2.49 -15.90
N ALA A 335 -6.97 3.47 -16.04
CA ALA A 335 -6.59 4.02 -17.34
C ALA A 335 -5.80 3.07 -18.25
N GLY A 336 -5.47 1.88 -17.77
CA GLY A 336 -4.73 0.85 -18.53
C GLY A 336 -3.21 0.89 -18.36
N LYS A 337 -2.69 1.59 -17.35
CA LYS A 337 -1.23 1.73 -17.13
C LYS A 337 -0.54 0.38 -16.92
N SER A 338 -1.03 -0.45 -16.02
CA SER A 338 -0.48 -1.78 -15.75
C SER A 338 -0.65 -2.72 -16.96
N THR A 339 -1.77 -2.62 -17.69
CA THR A 339 -1.99 -3.35 -18.95
C THR A 339 -0.95 -2.95 -20.00
N PHE A 340 -0.65 -1.64 -20.10
CA PHE A 340 0.40 -1.14 -20.97
C PHE A 340 1.78 -1.66 -20.55
N ALA A 341 2.11 -1.65 -19.25
CA ALA A 341 3.37 -2.19 -18.75
C ALA A 341 3.55 -3.68 -19.06
N LEU A 342 2.49 -4.48 -18.87
CA LEU A 342 2.49 -5.91 -19.21
C LEU A 342 2.70 -6.13 -20.71
N THR A 343 2.06 -5.31 -21.56
CA THR A 343 2.23 -5.40 -23.02
C THR A 343 3.64 -4.97 -23.44
N LEU A 344 4.15 -3.88 -22.85
CA LEU A 344 5.52 -3.41 -23.08
C LEU A 344 6.56 -4.45 -22.65
N ALA A 345 6.32 -5.17 -21.55
CA ALA A 345 7.17 -6.23 -21.04
C ALA A 345 7.08 -7.56 -21.84
N GLY A 346 6.21 -7.62 -22.86
CA GLY A 346 5.97 -8.85 -23.62
C GLY A 346 5.17 -9.92 -22.89
N LEU A 347 4.59 -9.60 -21.72
CA LEU A 347 3.80 -10.53 -20.90
C LEU A 347 2.34 -10.62 -21.36
N LEU A 348 1.85 -9.59 -22.05
CA LEU A 348 0.51 -9.54 -22.64
C LEU A 348 0.62 -9.20 -24.14
N PRO A 349 -0.02 -9.96 -25.05
CA PRO A 349 0.05 -9.66 -26.47
C PRO A 349 -0.65 -8.33 -26.79
N PRO A 350 -0.14 -7.53 -27.72
CA PRO A 350 -0.89 -6.41 -28.27
C PRO A 350 -2.15 -6.89 -28.97
N LEU A 351 -3.28 -6.19 -28.80
CA LEU A 351 -4.52 -6.48 -29.55
C LEU A 351 -4.45 -5.93 -30.97
N ALA A 352 -3.74 -4.82 -31.18
CA ALA A 352 -3.40 -4.23 -32.48
C ALA A 352 -2.21 -3.27 -32.33
N GLY A 353 -1.59 -2.88 -33.44
CA GLY A 353 -0.38 -2.03 -33.43
C GLY A 353 0.87 -2.84 -33.13
N THR A 354 1.98 -2.16 -32.85
CA THR A 354 3.28 -2.81 -32.64
C THR A 354 4.01 -2.23 -31.42
N VAL A 355 4.79 -3.10 -30.76
CA VAL A 355 5.82 -2.76 -29.78
C VAL A 355 7.14 -3.27 -30.32
N GLU A 356 8.05 -2.38 -30.65
CA GLU A 356 9.37 -2.72 -31.16
C GLU A 356 10.44 -2.30 -30.16
N VAL A 357 11.25 -3.23 -29.69
CA VAL A 357 12.37 -2.99 -28.78
C VAL A 357 13.68 -3.20 -29.54
N GLU A 358 14.59 -2.24 -29.44
CA GLU A 358 15.93 -2.28 -30.00
C GLU A 358 16.93 -2.53 -28.88
N THR A 359 17.64 -3.67 -28.92
CA THR A 359 18.62 -4.05 -27.89
C THR A 359 20.06 -3.83 -28.35
N ALA A 360 20.98 -3.71 -27.40
CA ALA A 360 22.39 -3.45 -27.69
C ALA A 360 23.06 -4.61 -28.44
N ASP A 361 22.57 -5.84 -28.31
CA ASP A 361 23.11 -7.02 -28.96
C ASP A 361 22.41 -7.34 -30.32
N GLY A 362 21.49 -6.48 -30.78
CA GLY A 362 20.79 -6.64 -32.04
C GLY A 362 19.65 -7.68 -32.02
N THR A 363 19.16 -8.06 -30.83
CA THR A 363 17.94 -8.86 -30.70
C THR A 363 16.76 -7.89 -30.69
N ASP A 364 16.31 -7.47 -31.88
CA ASP A 364 15.27 -6.46 -32.04
C ASP A 364 13.92 -7.11 -32.33
N GLY A 365 12.82 -6.44 -32.01
CA GLY A 365 11.46 -6.86 -32.35
C GLY A 365 10.45 -6.76 -31.23
N ASP A 366 9.33 -7.49 -31.37
CA ASP A 366 8.27 -7.53 -30.38
C ASP A 366 8.68 -8.41 -29.17
N PRO A 367 8.73 -7.87 -27.95
CA PRO A 367 9.08 -8.63 -26.75
C PRO A 367 8.14 -9.83 -26.49
N HIS A 368 6.90 -9.76 -26.93
CA HIS A 368 5.95 -10.87 -26.78
C HIS A 368 6.34 -12.12 -27.57
N GLU A 369 7.05 -11.95 -28.68
CA GLU A 369 7.55 -13.05 -29.51
C GLU A 369 8.86 -13.64 -28.99
N TRP A 370 9.49 -12.99 -27.98
CA TRP A 370 10.77 -13.43 -27.45
C TRP A 370 10.61 -14.59 -26.46
N SER A 371 11.53 -15.54 -26.54
CA SER A 371 11.68 -16.57 -25.52
C SER A 371 12.13 -15.95 -24.19
N SER A 372 11.83 -16.61 -23.06
CA SER A 372 12.29 -16.18 -21.74
C SER A 372 13.80 -15.97 -21.69
N LYS A 373 14.58 -16.75 -22.45
CA LYS A 373 16.02 -16.59 -22.56
C LYS A 373 16.44 -15.31 -23.31
N GLN A 374 15.65 -14.87 -24.28
CA GLN A 374 15.88 -13.62 -25.01
C GLN A 374 15.47 -12.41 -24.17
N LEU A 375 14.41 -12.52 -23.35
CA LEU A 375 14.01 -11.46 -22.43
C LEU A 375 15.06 -11.23 -21.33
N LEU A 376 15.66 -12.32 -20.84
CA LEU A 376 16.61 -12.26 -19.75
C LEU A 376 17.84 -11.38 -20.07
N GLY A 377 18.16 -10.44 -19.20
CA GLY A 377 19.26 -9.47 -19.38
C GLY A 377 18.91 -8.29 -20.31
N ARG A 378 17.81 -8.36 -21.05
CA ARG A 378 17.34 -7.25 -21.91
C ARG A 378 16.24 -6.46 -21.25
N MET A 379 15.26 -7.17 -20.72
CA MET A 379 14.08 -6.57 -20.10
C MET A 379 13.78 -7.24 -18.77
N SER A 380 13.34 -6.43 -17.80
CA SER A 380 12.82 -6.94 -16.55
C SER A 380 11.60 -6.11 -16.13
N MET A 381 10.69 -6.73 -15.39
CA MET A 381 9.53 -6.06 -14.84
C MET A 381 9.41 -6.29 -13.35
N VAL A 382 9.04 -5.24 -12.62
CA VAL A 382 8.64 -5.28 -11.22
C VAL A 382 7.13 -5.08 -11.16
N PHE A 383 6.43 -6.07 -10.62
CA PHE A 383 4.96 -6.02 -10.48
C PHE A 383 4.53 -5.16 -9.31
N GLN A 384 3.29 -4.68 -9.35
CA GLN A 384 2.67 -3.94 -8.27
C GLN A 384 2.63 -4.76 -6.97
N GLU A 385 2.35 -6.06 -7.04
CA GLU A 385 2.40 -6.99 -5.91
C GLU A 385 3.70 -7.81 -5.98
N PRO A 386 4.68 -7.57 -5.07
CA PRO A 386 5.97 -8.25 -5.11
C PRO A 386 5.88 -9.76 -4.98
N GLU A 387 4.86 -10.25 -4.27
CA GLU A 387 4.64 -11.67 -4.01
C GLU A 387 4.48 -12.51 -5.27
N TYR A 388 3.95 -11.91 -6.34
CA TYR A 388 3.75 -12.62 -7.62
C TYR A 388 5.07 -12.93 -8.35
N GLN A 389 6.18 -12.31 -7.91
CA GLN A 389 7.50 -12.54 -8.49
C GLN A 389 8.28 -13.65 -7.77
N PHE A 390 7.96 -13.96 -6.51
CA PHE A 390 8.79 -14.83 -5.67
C PHE A 390 8.55 -16.30 -5.92
N LEU A 391 9.63 -17.01 -6.27
CA LEU A 391 9.62 -18.42 -6.63
C LEU A 391 10.45 -19.30 -5.69
N ALA A 392 11.41 -18.70 -4.96
CA ALA A 392 12.35 -19.45 -4.14
C ALA A 392 11.96 -19.51 -2.66
N ALA A 393 12.57 -20.44 -1.93
CA ALA A 393 12.35 -20.61 -0.51
C ALA A 393 13.11 -19.60 0.35
N THR A 394 14.18 -18.99 -0.17
CA THR A 394 14.98 -18.00 0.54
C THR A 394 15.30 -16.78 -0.33
N VAL A 395 15.53 -15.63 0.33
CA VAL A 395 15.89 -14.37 -0.33
C VAL A 395 17.15 -14.51 -1.21
N ALA A 396 18.17 -15.23 -0.74
CA ALA A 396 19.40 -15.43 -1.51
C ALA A 396 19.17 -16.32 -2.74
N GLU A 397 18.34 -17.37 -2.63
CA GLU A 397 17.96 -18.20 -3.77
C GLU A 397 17.10 -17.45 -4.77
N GLU A 398 16.21 -16.55 -4.30
CA GLU A 398 15.40 -15.70 -5.17
C GLU A 398 16.27 -14.81 -6.05
N LEU A 399 17.27 -14.17 -5.48
CA LEU A 399 18.26 -13.36 -6.23
C LEU A 399 19.09 -14.20 -7.23
N ALA A 400 19.31 -15.49 -6.94
CA ALA A 400 20.10 -16.37 -7.81
C ALA A 400 19.36 -16.84 -9.07
N ILE A 401 18.02 -16.76 -9.12
CA ILE A 401 17.22 -17.32 -10.22
C ILE A 401 17.60 -16.73 -11.58
N GLY A 402 17.58 -15.40 -11.70
CA GLY A 402 17.92 -14.70 -12.95
C GLY A 402 19.34 -15.00 -13.45
N PRO A 403 20.37 -14.77 -12.65
CA PRO A 403 21.74 -15.07 -13.04
C PRO A 403 21.99 -16.54 -13.41
N ARG A 404 21.40 -17.50 -12.68
CA ARG A 404 21.47 -18.93 -13.05
C ARG A 404 20.82 -19.22 -14.40
N ALA A 405 19.67 -18.62 -14.65
CA ALA A 405 18.98 -18.76 -15.95
C ALA A 405 19.81 -18.14 -17.10
N ALA A 406 20.63 -17.12 -16.81
CA ALA A 406 21.61 -16.56 -17.74
C ALA A 406 22.84 -17.46 -17.95
N GLY A 407 22.98 -18.54 -17.17
CA GLY A 407 24.09 -19.50 -17.30
C GLY A 407 25.31 -19.17 -16.44
N MET A 408 25.19 -18.25 -15.48
CA MET A 408 26.26 -17.95 -14.51
C MET A 408 26.45 -19.09 -13.52
N THR A 409 27.66 -19.30 -13.09
CA THR A 409 28.02 -20.28 -12.05
C THR A 409 27.70 -19.73 -10.67
N ASP A 410 27.51 -20.60 -9.66
CA ASP A 410 27.26 -20.17 -8.29
C ASP A 410 28.43 -19.35 -7.71
N GLU A 411 29.66 -19.56 -8.18
CA GLU A 411 30.83 -18.79 -7.77
C GLU A 411 30.78 -17.35 -8.32
N GLU A 412 30.26 -17.14 -9.52
CA GLU A 412 30.04 -15.82 -10.11
C GLU A 412 28.82 -15.10 -9.50
N ILE A 413 27.80 -15.84 -9.10
CA ILE A 413 26.56 -15.30 -8.55
C ILE A 413 26.72 -14.85 -7.10
N ALA A 414 27.50 -15.57 -6.28
CA ALA A 414 27.62 -15.30 -4.85
C ALA A 414 28.02 -13.84 -4.54
N PRO A 415 29.05 -13.23 -5.17
CA PRO A 415 29.41 -11.84 -4.90
C PRO A 415 28.31 -10.84 -5.34
N LEU A 416 27.56 -11.14 -6.40
CA LEU A 416 26.43 -10.30 -6.85
C LEU A 416 25.29 -10.31 -5.84
N ILE A 417 24.98 -11.47 -5.26
CA ILE A 417 23.96 -11.59 -4.21
C ILE A 417 24.38 -10.78 -2.98
N ASP A 418 25.63 -10.91 -2.54
CA ASP A 418 26.13 -10.19 -1.37
C ASP A 418 26.05 -8.67 -1.58
N GLU A 419 26.47 -8.17 -2.76
CA GLU A 419 26.37 -6.75 -3.13
C GLU A 419 24.91 -6.25 -3.07
N HIS A 420 23.97 -7.00 -3.68
CA HIS A 420 22.55 -6.58 -3.70
C HIS A 420 21.91 -6.66 -2.32
N LEU A 421 22.23 -7.69 -1.52
CA LEU A 421 21.75 -7.80 -0.14
C LEU A 421 22.25 -6.66 0.75
N GLU A 422 23.51 -6.25 0.58
CA GLU A 422 24.10 -5.13 1.32
C GLU A 422 23.45 -3.81 0.89
N ALA A 423 23.38 -3.54 -0.42
CA ALA A 423 22.77 -2.33 -0.97
C ALA A 423 21.32 -2.11 -0.53
N LEU A 424 20.58 -3.19 -0.31
CA LEU A 424 19.17 -3.16 0.07
C LEU A 424 18.91 -3.31 1.58
N GLY A 425 19.97 -3.52 2.39
CA GLY A 425 19.83 -3.79 3.82
C GLY A 425 19.15 -5.12 4.13
N LEU A 426 19.24 -6.12 3.24
CA LEU A 426 18.61 -7.43 3.39
C LEU A 426 19.61 -8.54 3.83
N THR A 427 20.86 -8.22 4.11
CA THR A 427 21.92 -9.20 4.44
C THR A 427 21.51 -10.15 5.57
N LYS A 428 20.85 -9.63 6.63
CA LYS A 428 20.38 -10.44 7.76
C LYS A 428 19.21 -11.37 7.40
N LEU A 429 18.56 -11.12 6.28
CA LEU A 429 17.37 -11.82 5.80
C LEU A 429 17.68 -12.78 4.65
N ALA A 430 18.94 -12.96 4.29
CA ALA A 430 19.38 -13.81 3.17
C ALA A 430 18.78 -15.24 3.19
N ARG A 431 18.56 -15.79 4.39
CA ARG A 431 17.98 -17.12 4.61
C ARG A 431 16.47 -17.10 4.96
N ALA A 432 15.87 -15.93 5.04
CA ALA A 432 14.43 -15.80 5.31
C ALA A 432 13.61 -16.22 4.09
N ASN A 433 12.39 -16.68 4.32
CA ASN A 433 11.45 -16.89 3.23
C ASN A 433 10.94 -15.54 2.72
N PRO A 434 10.97 -15.25 1.40
CA PRO A 434 10.50 -14.00 0.83
C PRO A 434 9.08 -13.60 1.28
N MET A 435 8.18 -14.58 1.45
CA MET A 435 6.80 -14.33 1.88
C MET A 435 6.68 -13.83 3.32
N THR A 436 7.70 -14.05 4.15
CA THR A 436 7.72 -13.61 5.57
C THR A 436 8.32 -12.21 5.76
N LEU A 437 8.79 -11.58 4.70
CA LEU A 437 9.33 -10.23 4.72
C LEU A 437 8.22 -9.20 4.93
N SER A 438 8.57 -8.04 5.48
CA SER A 438 7.67 -6.88 5.49
C SER A 438 7.43 -6.37 4.05
N GLY A 439 6.35 -5.61 3.82
CA GLY A 439 6.01 -5.08 2.49
C GLY A 439 7.16 -4.30 1.86
N GLY A 440 7.84 -3.44 2.63
CA GLY A 440 9.01 -2.71 2.16
C GLY A 440 10.21 -3.60 1.82
N GLU A 441 10.46 -4.65 2.60
CA GLU A 441 11.53 -5.63 2.30
C GLU A 441 11.21 -6.44 1.05
N LYS A 442 9.95 -6.88 0.89
CA LYS A 442 9.47 -7.56 -0.33
C LYS A 442 9.66 -6.69 -1.57
N ARG A 443 9.29 -5.40 -1.47
CA ARG A 443 9.46 -4.45 -2.58
C ARG A 443 10.92 -4.26 -2.96
N ARG A 444 11.81 -4.06 -1.98
CA ARG A 444 13.25 -4.00 -2.23
C ARG A 444 13.78 -5.28 -2.88
N LEU A 445 13.36 -6.44 -2.40
CA LEU A 445 13.75 -7.71 -2.99
C LEU A 445 13.27 -7.83 -4.44
N SER A 446 12.02 -7.46 -4.75
CA SER A 446 11.47 -7.56 -6.11
C SER A 446 12.21 -6.68 -7.11
N VAL A 447 12.63 -5.48 -6.69
CA VAL A 447 13.48 -4.61 -7.53
C VAL A 447 14.87 -5.19 -7.70
N ALA A 448 15.44 -5.78 -6.64
CA ALA A 448 16.75 -6.43 -6.73
C ALA A 448 16.76 -7.62 -7.68
N THR A 449 15.75 -8.48 -7.64
CA THR A 449 15.62 -9.63 -8.55
C THR A 449 15.54 -9.20 -10.01
N ALA A 450 14.91 -8.04 -10.28
CA ALA A 450 14.84 -7.47 -11.61
C ALA A 450 16.18 -6.84 -12.06
N LEU A 451 16.91 -6.22 -11.14
CA LEU A 451 18.17 -5.51 -11.45
C LEU A 451 19.41 -6.41 -11.50
N ILE A 452 19.44 -7.52 -10.75
CA ILE A 452 20.61 -8.41 -10.66
C ILE A 452 21.01 -9.01 -12.02
N SER A 453 20.05 -9.13 -12.94
CA SER A 453 20.27 -9.58 -14.32
C SER A 453 20.75 -8.47 -15.26
N ALA A 454 20.99 -7.26 -14.74
CA ALA A 454 21.44 -6.07 -15.47
C ALA A 454 20.65 -5.79 -16.76
N PRO A 455 19.31 -5.59 -16.71
CA PRO A 455 18.50 -5.38 -17.89
C PRO A 455 18.83 -4.04 -18.58
N GLU A 456 18.64 -3.97 -19.90
CA GLU A 456 18.71 -2.71 -20.64
C GLU A 456 17.45 -1.83 -20.41
N LEU A 457 16.28 -2.48 -20.23
CA LEU A 457 15.00 -1.85 -19.95
C LEU A 457 14.38 -2.46 -18.69
N LEU A 458 14.15 -1.64 -17.69
CA LEU A 458 13.45 -2.01 -16.46
C LEU A 458 12.09 -1.30 -16.39
N ILE A 459 11.02 -2.09 -16.32
CA ILE A 459 9.65 -1.62 -16.20
C ILE A 459 9.21 -1.81 -14.75
N LEU A 460 8.65 -0.76 -14.15
CA LEU A 460 8.28 -0.72 -12.74
C LEU A 460 6.80 -0.33 -12.62
N ASP A 461 6.00 -1.18 -12.00
CA ASP A 461 4.60 -0.88 -11.72
C ASP A 461 4.43 -0.51 -10.25
N GLU A 462 4.16 0.77 -9.98
CA GLU A 462 4.02 1.38 -8.65
C GLU A 462 5.17 1.04 -7.67
N PRO A 463 6.44 1.32 -8.03
CA PRO A 463 7.59 0.83 -7.26
C PRO A 463 7.70 1.43 -5.85
N THR A 464 7.22 2.66 -5.63
CA THR A 464 7.32 3.39 -4.35
C THR A 464 6.08 3.29 -3.48
N PHE A 465 5.10 2.54 -3.96
CA PHE A 465 3.79 2.45 -3.34
C PHE A 465 3.84 1.88 -1.91
N GLY A 466 3.12 2.51 -0.95
CA GLY A 466 3.02 2.07 0.44
C GLY A 466 4.35 2.04 1.21
N GLN A 467 5.37 2.80 0.75
CA GLN A 467 6.68 2.80 1.37
C GLN A 467 6.82 3.88 2.45
N ASP A 468 7.44 3.51 3.58
CA ASP A 468 7.99 4.51 4.48
C ASP A 468 9.11 5.31 3.79
N ARG A 469 9.40 6.51 4.31
CA ARG A 469 10.37 7.43 3.72
C ARG A 469 11.78 6.82 3.56
N GLY A 470 12.23 6.04 4.54
CA GLY A 470 13.55 5.42 4.49
C GLY A 470 13.66 4.38 3.38
N THR A 471 12.64 3.54 3.24
CA THR A 471 12.54 2.53 2.18
C THR A 471 12.41 3.19 0.80
N TRP A 472 11.61 4.24 0.68
CA TRP A 472 11.46 5.03 -0.54
C TRP A 472 12.79 5.62 -1.01
N LEU A 473 13.53 6.31 -0.12
CA LEU A 473 14.84 6.88 -0.43
C LEU A 473 15.85 5.81 -0.87
N GLY A 474 15.86 4.66 -0.19
CA GLY A 474 16.72 3.53 -0.56
C GLY A 474 16.43 3.01 -1.97
N LEU A 475 15.13 2.86 -2.29
CA LEU A 475 14.69 2.42 -3.61
C LEU A 475 15.06 3.42 -4.71
N VAL A 476 14.78 4.70 -4.51
CA VAL A 476 15.09 5.75 -5.50
C VAL A 476 16.60 5.84 -5.74
N ARG A 477 17.42 5.75 -4.70
CA ARG A 477 18.89 5.70 -4.86
C ARG A 477 19.34 4.49 -5.68
N LEU A 478 18.74 3.33 -5.46
CA LEU A 478 19.03 2.11 -6.22
C LEU A 478 18.68 2.27 -7.71
N LEU A 479 17.46 2.76 -8.00
CA LEU A 479 17.01 3.01 -9.38
C LEU A 479 17.87 4.05 -10.08
N ARG A 480 18.28 5.08 -9.35
CA ARG A 480 19.18 6.10 -9.85
C ARG A 480 20.55 5.54 -10.21
N ALA A 481 21.13 4.72 -9.33
CA ALA A 481 22.38 4.02 -9.62
C ALA A 481 22.26 3.09 -10.84
N ALA A 482 21.10 2.47 -11.06
CA ALA A 482 20.82 1.69 -12.26
C ALA A 482 20.80 2.57 -13.52
N LEU A 483 20.12 3.72 -13.46
CA LEU A 483 20.07 4.71 -14.54
C LEU A 483 21.47 5.24 -14.89
N GLU A 484 22.32 5.53 -13.89
CA GLU A 484 23.71 5.94 -14.07
C GLU A 484 24.58 4.86 -14.76
N ARG A 485 24.24 3.59 -14.59
CA ARG A 485 24.85 2.45 -15.30
C ARG A 485 24.29 2.25 -16.72
N GLY A 486 23.32 3.07 -17.16
CA GLY A 486 22.76 3.04 -18.49
C GLY A 486 21.47 2.21 -18.63
N VAL A 487 20.90 1.70 -17.53
CA VAL A 487 19.59 1.05 -17.56
C VAL A 487 18.51 2.09 -17.93
N THR A 488 17.64 1.74 -18.85
CA THR A 488 16.46 2.57 -19.17
C THR A 488 15.32 2.21 -18.20
N LEU A 489 14.65 3.22 -17.63
CA LEU A 489 13.57 3.01 -16.68
C LEU A 489 12.24 3.45 -17.27
N VAL A 490 11.21 2.61 -17.13
CA VAL A 490 9.81 2.98 -17.35
C VAL A 490 9.06 2.71 -16.07
N SER A 491 8.53 3.76 -15.45
CA SER A 491 7.85 3.66 -14.18
C SER A 491 6.40 4.10 -14.30
N ILE A 492 5.48 3.24 -13.89
CA ILE A 492 4.09 3.64 -13.63
C ILE A 492 4.03 4.07 -12.18
N THR A 493 3.54 5.28 -11.92
CA THR A 493 3.43 5.77 -10.56
C THR A 493 2.39 6.87 -10.41
N HIS A 494 1.82 6.97 -9.21
CA HIS A 494 1.00 8.07 -8.74
C HIS A 494 1.74 8.97 -7.75
N ASP A 495 2.99 8.65 -7.42
CA ASP A 495 3.79 9.36 -6.44
C ASP A 495 4.44 10.61 -7.05
N PRO A 496 3.97 11.84 -6.69
CA PRO A 496 4.54 13.08 -7.23
C PRO A 496 6.00 13.30 -6.84
N ALA A 497 6.45 12.71 -5.73
CA ALA A 497 7.83 12.84 -5.28
C ALA A 497 8.78 11.96 -6.10
N PHE A 498 8.25 10.93 -6.76
CA PHE A 498 9.01 10.05 -7.64
C PHE A 498 9.14 10.59 -9.07
N VAL A 499 8.13 11.32 -9.57
CA VAL A 499 8.10 11.95 -10.90
C VAL A 499 9.00 13.18 -10.95
#